data_bebf30ba136a59a44c913fcab127775f
#
_entry.id   bebf30ba136a59a44c913fcab127775f
#
_cell.length_a   1.000
_cell.length_b   1.000
_cell.length_c   1.000
_cell.angle_alpha   90.00
_cell.angle_beta   90.00
_cell.angle_gamma   90.00
#
_symmetry.space_group_name_H-M   'P 1'
#
loop_
_entity.id
_entity.type
_entity.pdbx_description
1 polymer ?
#
loop_
_entity_poly.entity_id
_entity_poly.type
_entity_poly.pdbx_seq_one_letter_code
_entity_poly.pdbx_strand_id
1 'polypeptide(L)'
;MSVNEKKRGRPTAKQSQLSAESILESAKLLMKKDGKIPSVRLLATQLNVDPMAIYYYFKNKNALLEALTTSLVEDIYQPQANEDWQNELKHLCASYIELLREYNGLLQTMLSMTSHGPAQVFTERYQLIVQPLGLSQQVEQDSLDLLADYLHGFALSISCCHDASLIKTDMLDGPLNLICSSLLVSRT
;
A
#
# COMPACT_ATOMS: atom_id res chain seq x y z
N MET A 1 -46.76 -25.28 -37.06
CA MET A 1 -46.38 -24.54 -35.88
C MET A 1 -44.95 -24.93 -35.54
N SER A 2 -43.98 -24.09 -35.89
CA SER A 2 -42.56 -24.36 -35.71
C SER A 2 -42.10 -23.69 -34.42
N VAL A 3 -41.61 -24.48 -33.47
CA VAL A 3 -41.08 -24.03 -32.16
C VAL A 3 -39.62 -23.62 -32.38
N ASN A 4 -39.35 -22.35 -32.16
CA ASN A 4 -38.04 -21.75 -32.31
C ASN A 4 -37.19 -21.97 -31.02
N GLU A 5 -36.36 -23.00 -30.99
CA GLU A 5 -35.40 -23.24 -29.90
C GLU A 5 -34.28 -22.16 -29.91
N LYS A 6 -34.30 -21.26 -28.94
CA LYS A 6 -33.19 -20.34 -28.63
C LYS A 6 -31.99 -21.16 -28.16
N LYS A 7 -31.02 -21.40 -29.04
CA LYS A 7 -29.68 -21.87 -28.65
C LYS A 7 -29.03 -20.90 -27.66
N ARG A 8 -28.84 -21.34 -26.42
CA ARG A 8 -27.98 -20.67 -25.43
C ARG A 8 -26.55 -20.71 -25.96
N GLY A 9 -26.05 -19.58 -26.45
CA GLY A 9 -24.67 -19.44 -26.88
C GLY A 9 -23.72 -19.61 -25.70
N ARG A 10 -22.74 -20.50 -25.88
CA ARG A 10 -21.60 -20.70 -25.00
C ARG A 10 -20.85 -19.34 -24.90
N PRO A 11 -20.48 -18.82 -23.70
CA PRO A 11 -19.71 -17.60 -23.60
C PRO A 11 -18.41 -17.72 -24.37
N THR A 12 -18.11 -16.77 -25.22
CA THR A 12 -16.87 -16.70 -26.00
C THR A 12 -15.68 -16.53 -25.05
N ALA A 13 -14.67 -17.37 -25.21
CA ALA A 13 -13.42 -17.40 -24.47
C ALA A 13 -12.60 -16.11 -24.71
N LYS A 14 -12.90 -15.04 -23.99
CA LYS A 14 -12.08 -13.82 -23.77
C LYS A 14 -12.60 -12.97 -22.59
N GLN A 15 -13.30 -13.57 -21.63
CA GLN A 15 -13.41 -12.98 -20.31
C GLN A 15 -12.18 -13.43 -19.53
N SER A 16 -11.25 -12.52 -19.22
CA SER A 16 -10.27 -12.73 -18.16
C SER A 16 -11.06 -13.18 -16.95
N GLN A 17 -10.75 -14.39 -16.46
CA GLN A 17 -11.50 -15.01 -15.37
C GLN A 17 -11.43 -14.06 -14.18
N LEU A 18 -12.56 -13.55 -13.69
CA LEU A 18 -12.60 -12.67 -12.53
C LEU A 18 -11.93 -13.38 -11.34
N SER A 19 -10.98 -12.74 -10.72
CA SER A 19 -10.26 -13.23 -9.54
C SER A 19 -10.03 -12.08 -8.56
N ALA A 20 -9.67 -12.37 -7.32
CA ALA A 20 -9.32 -11.35 -6.33
C ALA A 20 -8.18 -10.46 -6.86
N GLU A 21 -7.15 -11.05 -7.47
CA GLU A 21 -6.00 -10.34 -8.05
C GLU A 21 -6.44 -9.40 -9.18
N SER A 22 -7.27 -9.89 -10.12
CA SER A 22 -7.75 -9.04 -11.24
C SER A 22 -8.62 -7.88 -10.77
N ILE A 23 -9.36 -8.05 -9.68
CA ILE A 23 -10.14 -6.99 -9.03
C ILE A 23 -9.21 -5.96 -8.40
N LEU A 24 -8.18 -6.40 -7.65
CA LEU A 24 -7.21 -5.51 -7.01
C LEU A 24 -6.39 -4.74 -8.05
N GLU A 25 -5.90 -5.38 -9.10
CA GLU A 25 -5.17 -4.71 -10.17
C GLU A 25 -6.03 -3.64 -10.88
N SER A 26 -7.29 -3.95 -11.17
CA SER A 26 -8.21 -2.96 -11.74
C SER A 26 -8.47 -1.80 -10.78
N ALA A 27 -8.54 -2.07 -9.47
CA ALA A 27 -8.71 -1.03 -8.46
C ALA A 27 -7.46 -0.14 -8.34
N LYS A 28 -6.25 -0.70 -8.35
CA LYS A 28 -4.97 0.03 -8.39
C LYS A 28 -4.91 0.98 -9.59
N LEU A 29 -5.24 0.48 -10.79
CA LEU A 29 -5.25 1.30 -12.02
C LEU A 29 -6.23 2.46 -11.94
N LEU A 30 -7.46 2.23 -11.46
CA LEU A 30 -8.45 3.30 -11.27
C LEU A 30 -7.99 4.31 -10.22
N MET A 31 -7.41 3.85 -9.11
CA MET A 31 -6.92 4.73 -8.06
C MET A 31 -5.78 5.62 -8.55
N LYS A 32 -4.83 5.07 -9.31
CA LYS A 32 -3.73 5.82 -9.93
C LYS A 32 -4.26 6.87 -10.92
N LYS A 33 -5.26 6.52 -11.73
CA LYS A 33 -5.85 7.41 -12.72
C LYS A 33 -6.66 8.54 -12.11
N ASP A 34 -7.51 8.22 -11.14
CA ASP A 34 -8.54 9.14 -10.62
C ASP A 34 -8.09 9.82 -9.30
N GLY A 35 -6.93 9.47 -8.75
CA GLY A 35 -6.38 10.01 -7.50
C GLY A 35 -7.25 9.73 -6.26
N LYS A 36 -8.11 8.70 -6.32
CA LYS A 36 -9.00 8.32 -5.21
C LYS A 36 -9.40 6.85 -5.31
N ILE A 37 -9.81 6.29 -4.18
CA ILE A 37 -10.29 4.91 -4.11
C ILE A 37 -11.57 4.76 -4.93
N PRO A 38 -11.61 3.78 -5.86
CA PRO A 38 -12.79 3.55 -6.69
C PRO A 38 -13.97 3.01 -5.86
N SER A 39 -15.19 3.41 -6.23
CA SER A 39 -16.37 2.76 -5.69
C SER A 39 -16.51 1.33 -6.25
N VAL A 40 -17.16 0.43 -5.50
CA VAL A 40 -17.44 -0.93 -5.98
C VAL A 40 -18.21 -0.92 -7.30
N ARG A 41 -19.12 0.05 -7.49
CA ARG A 41 -19.87 0.20 -8.74
C ARG A 41 -18.98 0.57 -9.93
N LEU A 42 -18.04 1.53 -9.72
CA LEU A 42 -17.09 1.94 -10.76
C LEU A 42 -16.18 0.77 -11.14
N LEU A 43 -15.68 0.05 -10.14
CA LEU A 43 -14.84 -1.13 -10.32
C LEU A 43 -15.57 -2.25 -11.09
N ALA A 44 -16.81 -2.53 -10.74
CA ALA A 44 -17.65 -3.49 -11.44
C ALA A 44 -17.90 -3.09 -12.91
N THR A 45 -18.15 -1.80 -13.16
CA THR A 45 -18.29 -1.26 -14.52
C THR A 45 -17.00 -1.45 -15.31
N GLN A 46 -15.84 -1.14 -14.73
CA GLN A 46 -14.53 -1.30 -15.38
C GLN A 46 -14.24 -2.77 -15.74
N LEU A 47 -14.63 -3.70 -14.85
CA LEU A 47 -14.45 -5.13 -15.06
C LEU A 47 -15.55 -5.78 -15.90
N ASN A 48 -16.58 -5.02 -16.27
CA ASN A 48 -17.78 -5.50 -16.98
C ASN A 48 -18.49 -6.67 -16.28
N VAL A 49 -18.67 -6.53 -14.95
CA VAL A 49 -19.33 -7.51 -14.09
C VAL A 49 -20.44 -6.86 -13.25
N ASP A 50 -21.31 -7.68 -12.66
CA ASP A 50 -22.24 -7.21 -11.64
C ASP A 50 -21.48 -6.87 -10.34
N PRO A 51 -21.84 -5.78 -9.61
CA PRO A 51 -21.22 -5.46 -8.33
C PRO A 51 -21.24 -6.61 -7.30
N MET A 52 -22.25 -7.47 -7.34
CA MET A 52 -22.33 -8.65 -6.46
C MET A 52 -21.24 -9.68 -6.76
N ALA A 53 -20.69 -9.71 -7.99
CA ALA A 53 -19.56 -10.58 -8.32
C ALA A 53 -18.29 -10.19 -7.56
N ILE A 54 -18.09 -8.90 -7.27
CA ILE A 54 -16.95 -8.42 -6.44
C ILE A 54 -17.13 -8.88 -4.99
N TYR A 55 -18.36 -8.84 -4.46
CA TYR A 55 -18.66 -9.29 -3.09
C TYR A 55 -18.54 -10.80 -2.90
N TYR A 56 -18.44 -11.57 -3.97
CA TYR A 56 -18.10 -12.99 -3.89
C TYR A 56 -16.64 -13.19 -3.42
N TYR A 57 -15.74 -12.28 -3.80
CA TYR A 57 -14.31 -12.34 -3.42
C TYR A 57 -14.02 -11.57 -2.13
N PHE A 58 -14.71 -10.46 -1.88
CA PHE A 58 -14.50 -9.59 -0.73
C PHE A 58 -15.78 -9.42 0.06
N LYS A 59 -15.83 -9.95 1.27
CA LYS A 59 -17.01 -10.02 2.13
C LYS A 59 -17.80 -8.71 2.23
N ASN A 60 -17.10 -7.56 2.19
CA ASN A 60 -17.67 -6.21 2.24
C ASN A 60 -16.66 -5.20 1.68
N LYS A 61 -17.07 -3.92 1.64
CA LYS A 61 -16.22 -2.82 1.16
C LYS A 61 -14.93 -2.69 1.97
N ASN A 62 -14.98 -2.88 3.28
CA ASN A 62 -13.79 -2.75 4.15
C ASN A 62 -12.77 -3.87 3.84
N ALA A 63 -13.23 -5.10 3.63
CA ALA A 63 -12.36 -6.21 3.23
C ALA A 63 -11.69 -5.95 1.87
N LEU A 64 -12.41 -5.37 0.91
CA LEU A 64 -11.83 -4.95 -0.37
C LEU A 64 -10.78 -3.84 -0.17
N LEU A 65 -11.08 -2.84 0.67
CA LEU A 65 -10.14 -1.74 0.96
C LEU A 65 -8.89 -2.24 1.66
N GLU A 66 -9.03 -3.13 2.64
CA GLU A 66 -7.91 -3.76 3.33
C GLU A 66 -7.01 -4.54 2.36
N ALA A 67 -7.59 -5.41 1.55
CA ALA A 67 -6.84 -6.17 0.56
C ALA A 67 -6.14 -5.25 -0.46
N LEU A 68 -6.81 -4.18 -0.92
CA LEU A 68 -6.24 -3.22 -1.85
C LEU A 68 -5.06 -2.45 -1.22
N THR A 69 -5.25 -1.89 -0.03
CA THR A 69 -4.21 -1.11 0.65
C THR A 69 -3.02 -1.98 1.06
N THR A 70 -3.26 -3.21 1.53
CA THR A 70 -2.20 -4.18 1.84
C THR A 70 -1.42 -4.53 0.58
N SER A 71 -2.10 -4.88 -0.52
CA SER A 71 -1.46 -5.20 -1.79
C SER A 71 -0.63 -4.03 -2.36
N LEU A 72 -1.03 -2.78 -2.12
CA LEU A 72 -0.24 -1.61 -2.50
C LEU A 72 1.02 -1.48 -1.64
N VAL A 73 0.91 -1.70 -0.33
CA VAL A 73 2.08 -1.63 0.58
C VAL A 73 3.02 -2.82 0.35
N GLU A 74 2.53 -3.98 -0.08
CA GLU A 74 3.37 -5.11 -0.50
C GLU A 74 4.28 -4.79 -1.68
N ASP A 75 3.90 -3.82 -2.53
CA ASP A 75 4.69 -3.42 -3.70
C ASP A 75 5.90 -2.50 -3.35
N ILE A 76 6.06 -2.01 -2.08
CA ILE A 76 7.23 -1.21 -1.67
C ILE A 76 8.49 -2.07 -1.61
N TYR A 77 9.65 -1.41 -1.42
CA TYR A 77 10.95 -2.05 -1.31
C TYR A 77 10.96 -3.24 -0.33
N GLN A 78 11.48 -4.38 -0.79
CA GLN A 78 11.66 -5.59 0.02
C GLN A 78 13.11 -5.60 0.56
N PRO A 79 13.33 -5.30 1.85
CA PRO A 79 14.67 -5.22 2.40
C PRO A 79 15.33 -6.60 2.52
N GLN A 80 16.65 -6.59 2.58
CA GLN A 80 17.47 -7.75 2.90
C GLN A 80 18.16 -7.55 4.24
N ALA A 81 18.23 -8.59 5.06
CA ALA A 81 19.00 -8.56 6.29
C ALA A 81 20.50 -8.56 5.93
N ASN A 82 21.15 -7.40 6.06
CA ASN A 82 22.58 -7.23 5.77
C ASN A 82 23.20 -6.20 6.71
N GLU A 83 24.53 -6.01 6.62
CA GLU A 83 25.28 -5.05 7.47
C GLU A 83 24.97 -3.58 7.12
N ASP A 84 24.45 -3.32 5.90
CA ASP A 84 24.11 -1.96 5.43
C ASP A 84 22.66 -1.59 5.74
N TRP A 85 22.22 -1.91 6.96
CA TRP A 85 20.87 -1.68 7.43
C TRP A 85 20.38 -0.24 7.26
N GLN A 86 21.31 0.75 7.30
CA GLN A 86 20.95 2.16 7.12
C GLN A 86 20.47 2.46 5.71
N ASN A 87 21.12 1.91 4.69
CA ASN A 87 20.68 2.05 3.30
C ASN A 87 19.39 1.25 3.05
N GLU A 88 19.25 0.06 3.65
CA GLU A 88 18.00 -0.70 3.59
C GLU A 88 16.82 0.11 4.16
N LEU A 89 17.02 0.78 5.30
CA LEU A 89 16.01 1.66 5.91
C LEU A 89 15.66 2.84 5.00
N LYS A 90 16.66 3.48 4.39
CA LYS A 90 16.43 4.58 3.43
C LYS A 90 15.64 4.12 2.22
N HIS A 91 15.99 2.97 1.63
CA HIS A 91 15.26 2.41 0.50
C HIS A 91 13.81 2.07 0.86
N LEU A 92 13.57 1.48 2.03
CA LEU A 92 12.24 1.19 2.52
C LEU A 92 11.41 2.48 2.66
N CYS A 93 11.95 3.50 3.33
CA CYS A 93 11.27 4.77 3.54
C CYS A 93 11.01 5.51 2.22
N ALA A 94 12.01 5.57 1.34
CA ALA A 94 11.88 6.23 0.04
C ALA A 94 10.78 5.56 -0.81
N SER A 95 10.77 4.23 -0.90
CA SER A 95 9.77 3.52 -1.68
C SER A 95 8.35 3.65 -1.09
N TYR A 96 8.23 3.72 0.25
CA TYR A 96 6.96 3.99 0.90
C TYR A 96 6.41 5.39 0.59
N ILE A 97 7.27 6.40 0.62
CA ILE A 97 6.89 7.78 0.25
C ILE A 97 6.51 7.87 -1.24
N GLU A 98 7.23 7.20 -2.13
CA GLU A 98 6.87 7.17 -3.55
C GLU A 98 5.51 6.47 -3.78
N LEU A 99 5.22 5.40 -3.04
CA LEU A 99 3.89 4.77 -3.05
C LEU A 99 2.80 5.77 -2.65
N LEU A 100 2.98 6.48 -1.53
CA LEU A 100 1.99 7.46 -1.04
C LEU A 100 1.84 8.66 -1.98
N ARG A 101 2.89 9.01 -2.72
CA ARG A 101 2.87 10.04 -3.77
C ARG A 101 2.09 9.57 -5.00
N GLU A 102 2.31 8.34 -5.42
CA GLU A 102 1.68 7.75 -6.60
C GLU A 102 0.17 7.53 -6.41
N TYR A 103 -0.23 7.12 -5.18
CA TYR A 103 -1.61 6.80 -4.85
C TYR A 103 -2.21 7.83 -3.90
N ASN A 104 -2.60 8.98 -4.45
CA ASN A 104 -3.23 10.05 -3.66
C ASN A 104 -4.46 9.52 -2.89
N GLY A 105 -4.58 9.91 -1.62
CA GLY A 105 -5.64 9.44 -0.71
C GLY A 105 -5.37 8.06 -0.07
N LEU A 106 -4.28 7.36 -0.41
CA LEU A 106 -3.93 6.08 0.20
C LEU A 106 -3.68 6.23 1.70
N LEU A 107 -2.87 7.22 2.11
CA LEU A 107 -2.56 7.46 3.51
C LEU A 107 -3.82 7.72 4.33
N GLN A 108 -4.70 8.63 3.88
CA GLN A 108 -5.95 8.95 4.58
C GLN A 108 -6.83 7.72 4.72
N THR A 109 -6.83 6.85 3.71
CA THR A 109 -7.58 5.59 3.76
C THR A 109 -7.01 4.65 4.80
N MET A 110 -5.70 4.42 4.79
CA MET A 110 -5.05 3.55 5.77
C MET A 110 -5.27 4.05 7.20
N LEU A 111 -5.11 5.36 7.46
CA LEU A 111 -5.35 5.96 8.78
C LEU A 111 -6.82 5.91 9.24
N SER A 112 -7.78 5.81 8.31
CA SER A 112 -9.22 5.67 8.63
C SER A 112 -9.66 4.23 8.86
N MET A 113 -8.80 3.25 8.59
CA MET A 113 -9.12 1.83 8.73
C MET A 113 -8.90 1.34 10.16
N THR A 114 -9.67 0.35 10.55
CA THR A 114 -9.48 -0.38 11.83
C THR A 114 -8.61 -1.61 11.68
N SER A 115 -8.26 -1.99 10.44
CA SER A 115 -7.40 -3.14 10.14
C SER A 115 -5.92 -2.73 10.15
N HIS A 116 -5.05 -3.67 10.48
CA HIS A 116 -3.60 -3.45 10.60
C HIS A 116 -2.78 -4.02 9.44
N GLY A 117 -3.43 -4.61 8.42
CA GLY A 117 -2.74 -5.31 7.32
C GLY A 117 -1.64 -4.47 6.64
N PRO A 118 -1.92 -3.25 6.15
CA PRO A 118 -0.89 -2.41 5.53
C PRO A 118 0.24 -2.01 6.50
N ALA A 119 -0.09 -1.68 7.76
CA ALA A 119 0.89 -1.32 8.76
C ALA A 119 1.80 -2.52 9.12
N GLN A 120 1.23 -3.73 9.15
CA GLN A 120 1.98 -4.95 9.44
C GLN A 120 3.08 -5.20 8.40
N VAL A 121 2.79 -5.01 7.11
CA VAL A 121 3.79 -5.18 6.03
C VAL A 121 4.99 -4.25 6.24
N PHE A 122 4.75 -2.98 6.55
CA PHE A 122 5.83 -2.03 6.81
C PHE A 122 6.60 -2.40 8.08
N THR A 123 5.89 -2.76 9.15
CA THR A 123 6.47 -3.18 10.44
C THR A 123 7.40 -4.38 10.27
N GLU A 124 6.97 -5.43 9.58
CA GLU A 124 7.77 -6.64 9.34
C GLU A 124 9.06 -6.32 8.57
N ARG A 125 8.98 -5.42 7.58
CA ARG A 125 10.16 -4.98 6.82
C ARG A 125 11.12 -4.14 7.66
N TYR A 126 10.58 -3.23 8.48
CA TYR A 126 11.37 -2.45 9.42
C TYR A 126 12.08 -3.37 10.42
N GLN A 127 11.37 -4.31 11.03
CA GLN A 127 11.92 -5.27 11.99
C GLN A 127 13.06 -6.09 11.38
N LEU A 128 12.91 -6.56 10.14
CA LEU A 128 13.97 -7.27 9.43
C LEU A 128 15.24 -6.42 9.30
N ILE A 129 15.10 -5.13 9.02
CA ILE A 129 16.24 -4.19 8.86
C ILE A 129 16.97 -3.97 10.19
N VAL A 130 16.23 -3.75 11.29
CA VAL A 130 16.82 -3.40 12.59
C VAL A 130 17.22 -4.62 13.43
N GLN A 131 16.81 -5.83 13.03
CA GLN A 131 17.15 -7.07 13.74
C GLN A 131 18.64 -7.21 14.12
N PRO A 132 19.61 -6.88 13.21
CA PRO A 132 21.03 -7.00 13.54
C PRO A 132 21.52 -6.04 14.63
N LEU A 133 20.70 -5.04 14.99
CA LEU A 133 21.07 -4.04 16.01
C LEU A 133 20.89 -4.56 17.44
N GLY A 134 20.08 -5.60 17.65
CA GLY A 134 19.81 -6.17 18.99
C GLY A 134 19.08 -5.17 19.90
N LEU A 135 18.15 -4.39 19.35
CA LEU A 135 17.39 -3.40 20.13
C LEU A 135 16.46 -4.07 21.15
N SER A 136 16.19 -3.39 22.26
CA SER A 136 15.08 -3.82 23.13
C SER A 136 13.75 -3.64 22.41
N GLN A 137 12.75 -4.45 22.77
CA GLN A 137 11.41 -4.37 22.17
C GLN A 137 10.79 -2.95 22.28
N GLN A 138 11.04 -2.24 23.39
CA GLN A 138 10.55 -0.88 23.57
C GLN A 138 11.22 0.09 22.60
N VAL A 139 12.55 0.03 22.46
CA VAL A 139 13.27 0.91 21.52
C VAL A 139 12.88 0.64 20.07
N GLU A 140 12.69 -0.65 19.71
CA GLU A 140 12.22 -1.03 18.38
C GLU A 140 10.84 -0.43 18.10
N GLN A 141 9.88 -0.55 19.04
CA GLN A 141 8.55 0.00 18.89
C GLN A 141 8.56 1.54 18.84
N ASP A 142 9.23 2.20 19.79
CA ASP A 142 9.28 3.68 19.85
C ASP A 142 9.91 4.27 18.58
N SER A 143 10.94 3.63 18.05
CA SER A 143 11.60 4.08 16.83
C SER A 143 10.77 3.83 15.58
N LEU A 144 9.99 2.74 15.53
CA LEU A 144 9.03 2.49 14.46
C LEU A 144 7.91 3.53 14.47
N ASP A 145 7.35 3.82 15.64
CA ASP A 145 6.28 4.81 15.79
C ASP A 145 6.76 6.21 15.37
N LEU A 146 7.94 6.62 15.84
CA LEU A 146 8.55 7.89 15.42
C LEU A 146 8.79 7.96 13.91
N LEU A 147 9.29 6.88 13.32
CA LEU A 147 9.54 6.79 11.88
C LEU A 147 8.24 6.88 11.09
N ALA A 148 7.21 6.14 11.50
CA ALA A 148 5.90 6.15 10.84
C ALA A 148 5.26 7.54 10.89
N ASP A 149 5.26 8.20 12.04
CA ASP A 149 4.72 9.55 12.22
C ASP A 149 5.48 10.57 11.34
N TYR A 150 6.81 10.47 11.29
CA TYR A 150 7.61 11.31 10.42
C TYR A 150 7.28 11.10 8.94
N LEU A 151 7.21 9.86 8.46
CA LEU A 151 6.89 9.53 7.06
C LEU A 151 5.46 9.96 6.68
N HIS A 152 4.49 9.78 7.58
CA HIS A 152 3.12 10.23 7.37
C HIS A 152 3.04 11.77 7.30
N GLY A 153 3.73 12.48 8.18
CA GLY A 153 3.85 13.94 8.13
C GLY A 153 4.50 14.43 6.84
N PHE A 154 5.55 13.75 6.37
CA PHE A 154 6.21 14.04 5.12
C PHE A 154 5.29 13.82 3.91
N ALA A 155 4.55 12.69 3.87
CA ALA A 155 3.58 12.39 2.82
C ALA A 155 2.42 13.39 2.79
N LEU A 156 1.93 13.82 3.97
CA LEU A 156 0.93 14.89 4.07
C LEU A 156 1.45 16.22 3.53
N SER A 157 2.71 16.56 3.79
CA SER A 157 3.34 17.77 3.23
C SER A 157 3.36 17.75 1.71
N ILE A 158 3.65 16.59 1.08
CA ILE A 158 3.57 16.41 -0.38
C ILE A 158 2.13 16.65 -0.85
N SER A 159 1.14 16.05 -0.20
CA SER A 159 -0.28 16.14 -0.60
C SER A 159 -0.87 17.53 -0.45
N CYS A 160 -0.36 18.33 0.50
CA CYS A 160 -0.83 19.69 0.79
C CYS A 160 -0.05 20.77 0.03
N CYS A 161 1.11 20.44 -0.55
CA CYS A 161 1.94 21.39 -1.26
C CYS A 161 1.32 21.78 -2.60
N HIS A 162 1.32 23.08 -2.92
CA HIS A 162 0.83 23.59 -4.21
C HIS A 162 1.66 23.08 -5.39
N ASP A 163 2.96 22.87 -5.15
CA ASP A 163 3.90 22.28 -6.10
C ASP A 163 4.65 21.10 -5.44
N ALA A 164 4.10 19.91 -5.58
CA ALA A 164 4.66 18.69 -5.01
C ALA A 164 6.08 18.37 -5.55
N SER A 165 6.51 18.96 -6.66
CA SER A 165 7.85 18.77 -7.22
C SER A 165 8.96 19.40 -6.35
N LEU A 166 8.60 20.36 -5.49
CA LEU A 166 9.52 21.00 -4.55
C LEU A 166 9.91 20.07 -3.39
N ILE A 167 9.09 19.08 -3.05
CA ILE A 167 9.37 18.14 -1.96
C ILE A 167 9.94 16.87 -2.57
N LYS A 168 11.25 16.70 -2.48
CA LYS A 168 11.98 15.57 -3.05
C LYS A 168 12.23 14.50 -1.99
N THR A 169 12.34 13.26 -2.43
CA THR A 169 12.58 12.10 -1.57
C THR A 169 13.95 12.16 -0.87
N ASP A 170 14.96 12.83 -1.46
CA ASP A 170 16.27 13.05 -0.85
C ASP A 170 16.22 13.92 0.43
N MET A 171 15.13 14.69 0.62
CA MET A 171 14.90 15.43 1.87
C MET A 171 14.67 14.52 3.09
N LEU A 172 14.42 13.22 2.87
CA LEU A 172 14.35 12.22 3.95
C LEU A 172 15.73 11.95 4.57
N ASP A 173 16.83 12.14 3.84
CA ASP A 173 18.16 11.69 4.25
C ASP A 173 18.61 12.27 5.59
N GLY A 174 18.44 13.57 5.80
CA GLY A 174 18.83 14.23 7.04
C GLY A 174 18.10 13.67 8.27
N PRO A 175 16.76 13.69 8.31
CA PRO A 175 15.99 13.10 9.41
C PRO A 175 16.24 11.61 9.61
N LEU A 176 16.36 10.82 8.52
CA LEU A 176 16.67 9.39 8.63
C LEU A 176 18.07 9.15 9.23
N ASN A 177 19.07 9.97 8.89
CA ASN A 177 20.40 9.88 9.52
C ASN A 177 20.33 10.16 11.03
N LEU A 178 19.48 11.10 11.49
CA LEU A 178 19.28 11.35 12.92
C LEU A 178 18.64 10.13 13.62
N ILE A 179 17.60 9.54 13.01
CA ILE A 179 16.96 8.31 13.52
C ILE A 179 18.00 7.18 13.58
N CYS A 180 18.77 6.95 12.51
CA CYS A 180 19.80 5.93 12.49
C CYS A 180 20.87 6.14 13.58
N SER A 181 21.27 7.40 13.82
CA SER A 181 22.23 7.73 14.86
C SER A 181 21.68 7.41 16.27
N SER A 182 20.40 7.68 16.51
CA SER A 182 19.76 7.35 17.79
C SER A 182 19.69 5.84 18.02
N LEU A 183 19.39 5.06 16.97
CA LEU A 183 19.36 3.59 17.05
C LEU A 183 20.73 2.99 17.37
N LEU A 184 21.82 3.57 16.83
CA LEU A 184 23.19 3.14 17.13
C LEU A 184 23.56 3.33 18.61
N VAL A 185 23.10 4.42 19.23
CA VAL A 185 23.34 4.72 20.66
C VAL A 185 22.50 3.79 21.56
N SER A 186 21.37 3.33 21.08
CA SER A 186 20.42 2.49 21.84
C SER A 186 20.70 0.99 21.73
N ARG A 187 21.80 0.58 21.10
CA ARG A 187 22.26 -0.82 21.07
C ARG A 187 22.59 -1.27 22.51
N THR A 188 22.08 -2.43 22.88
CA THR A 188 22.37 -3.09 24.17
C THR A 188 23.61 -3.96 24.10
#